data_b06b44fa81be31f02337b67ca5850ad7
#
_entry.id   b06b44fa81be31f02337b67ca5850ad7
#
_cell.length_a   1.000
_cell.length_b   1.000
_cell.length_c   1.000
_cell.angle_alpha   90.00
_cell.angle_beta   90.00
_cell.angle_gamma   90.00
#
_symmetry.space_group_name_H-M   'P 1'
#
loop_
_entity.id
_entity.type
_entity.pdbx_description
1 polymer ?
#
loop_
_entity_poly.entity_id
_entity_poly.type
_entity_poly.pdbx_seq_one_letter_code
_entity_poly.pdbx_strand_id
1 'polypeptide(L)'
;METLERKAAITGIGQSDVGRRLNRDPLGLTVDACLAAIADAGLTRADIDGVATYPGMLSAAPGFSGAGVTDLQEALRLKLDWWAGGPETSGQLGSVITACAAVAAGYARHVLCFRSVFESSAQGAGIGVGIGVGSGRGGPPRASGMMQWTLPYGAASAACWIAMFAQRHFLEYGTTREQMAWIALNARRNAAKNPKAIYRDPLTLDDYFAARMISTPFCLYDCDVPVDGATAFVVSHVDAARDLKKAPLRVEAVGAALHGRPSWDQFDDLTTMALRDAAKMLWNRTDLTPADVDVAECYDGFSFITMAWLEALGFCGKGESGPFIEGGARIALDGEIPLNTHGGQLSAGRLHGYGYLHEACVQLWGEGGERQVKGDPEVAVAAAGGGPLGGCLLITRS
;
A
#
# COMPACT_ATOMS: atom_id res chain seq x y z
N MET A 1 20.22 -15.41 11.09
CA MET A 1 20.02 -16.37 9.96
C MET A 1 20.01 -15.54 8.68
N GLU A 2 20.85 -15.86 7.69
CA GLU A 2 20.81 -15.11 6.43
C GLU A 2 19.54 -15.49 5.65
N THR A 3 18.59 -14.57 5.58
CA THR A 3 17.34 -14.79 4.88
C THR A 3 17.49 -14.48 3.39
N LEU A 4 16.71 -15.15 2.54
CA LEU A 4 16.87 -15.04 1.08
C LEU A 4 16.57 -13.64 0.57
N GLU A 5 15.62 -12.92 1.17
CA GLU A 5 15.24 -11.57 0.76
C GLU A 5 16.39 -10.55 0.87
N ARG A 6 17.38 -10.79 1.73
CA ARG A 6 18.59 -9.94 1.82
C ARG A 6 19.47 -9.98 0.56
N LYS A 7 19.20 -10.90 -0.37
CA LYS A 7 19.79 -10.92 -1.71
C LYS A 7 19.07 -10.02 -2.70
N ALA A 8 17.99 -9.37 -2.28
CA ALA A 8 17.23 -8.42 -3.09
C ALA A 8 17.43 -6.99 -2.59
N ALA A 9 17.41 -6.05 -3.52
CA ALA A 9 17.43 -4.62 -3.24
C ALA A 9 16.47 -3.88 -4.19
N ILE A 10 15.90 -2.77 -3.72
CA ILE A 10 15.19 -1.83 -4.58
C ILE A 10 16.22 -0.86 -5.15
N THR A 11 16.28 -0.76 -6.47
CA THR A 11 17.31 -0.02 -7.20
C THR A 11 16.77 1.14 -8.02
N GLY A 12 15.47 1.22 -8.21
CA GLY A 12 14.81 2.33 -8.89
C GLY A 12 13.33 2.36 -8.61
N ILE A 13 12.77 3.55 -8.62
CA ILE A 13 11.35 3.81 -8.41
C ILE A 13 10.81 4.72 -9.50
N GLY A 14 9.53 4.59 -9.79
CA GLY A 14 8.85 5.44 -10.75
C GLY A 14 7.38 5.61 -10.43
N GLN A 15 6.85 6.78 -10.74
CA GLN A 15 5.45 7.10 -10.57
C GLN A 15 4.99 7.96 -11.73
N SER A 16 3.87 7.61 -12.34
CA SER A 16 3.22 8.41 -13.39
C SER A 16 2.62 9.69 -12.82
N ASP A 17 1.91 10.43 -13.65
CA ASP A 17 0.93 11.38 -13.14
C ASP A 17 -0.06 10.68 -12.24
N VAL A 18 -0.43 11.33 -11.13
CA VAL A 18 -1.43 10.87 -10.17
C VAL A 18 -2.49 11.95 -10.06
N GLY A 19 -3.75 11.59 -10.23
CA GLY A 19 -4.82 12.58 -10.21
C GLY A 19 -6.21 11.97 -10.22
N ARG A 20 -7.21 12.85 -10.07
CA ARG A 20 -8.60 12.45 -10.21
C ARG A 20 -9.06 12.68 -11.64
N ARG A 21 -9.63 11.62 -12.26
CA ARG A 21 -10.20 11.68 -13.62
C ARG A 21 -9.21 12.24 -14.64
N LEU A 22 -8.00 11.67 -14.67
CA LEU A 22 -6.96 12.10 -15.61
C LEU A 22 -7.36 11.89 -17.07
N ASN A 23 -8.33 10.98 -17.33
CA ASN A 23 -8.80 10.62 -18.66
C ASN A 23 -7.64 10.20 -19.60
N ARG A 24 -6.60 9.62 -19.02
CA ARG A 24 -5.46 9.03 -19.74
C ARG A 24 -5.65 7.52 -19.84
N ASP A 25 -5.07 6.94 -20.88
CA ASP A 25 -5.02 5.48 -21.02
C ASP A 25 -4.29 4.83 -19.85
N PRO A 26 -4.90 3.84 -19.17
CA PRO A 26 -4.30 3.17 -18.02
C PRO A 26 -2.98 2.47 -18.35
N LEU A 27 -2.84 1.87 -19.54
CA LEU A 27 -1.58 1.28 -19.99
C LEU A 27 -0.51 2.36 -20.18
N GLY A 28 -0.87 3.52 -20.72
CA GLY A 28 0.04 4.66 -20.88
C GLY A 28 0.58 5.14 -19.54
N LEU A 29 -0.27 5.28 -18.51
CA LEU A 29 0.15 5.62 -17.13
C LEU A 29 1.09 4.54 -16.55
N THR A 30 0.80 3.26 -16.80
CA THR A 30 1.64 2.14 -16.35
C THR A 30 3.03 2.19 -17.02
N VAL A 31 3.07 2.41 -18.32
CA VAL A 31 4.32 2.53 -19.09
C VAL A 31 5.16 3.70 -18.59
N ASP A 32 4.56 4.86 -18.31
CA ASP A 32 5.28 6.03 -17.80
C ASP A 32 5.97 5.71 -16.46
N ALA A 33 5.24 5.11 -15.51
CA ALA A 33 5.79 4.73 -14.21
C ALA A 33 6.92 3.69 -14.35
N CYS A 34 6.73 2.70 -15.22
CA CYS A 34 7.72 1.65 -15.46
C CYS A 34 9.00 2.18 -16.10
N LEU A 35 8.87 3.04 -17.12
CA LEU A 35 10.04 3.67 -17.76
C LEU A 35 10.77 4.60 -16.80
N ALA A 36 10.04 5.33 -15.94
CA ALA A 36 10.64 6.15 -14.89
C ALA A 36 11.46 5.30 -13.90
N ALA A 37 10.92 4.15 -13.44
CA ALA A 37 11.63 3.25 -12.52
C ALA A 37 12.90 2.66 -13.16
N ILE A 38 12.83 2.23 -14.43
CA ILE A 38 13.97 1.70 -15.18
C ILE A 38 15.06 2.78 -15.31
N ALA A 39 14.70 4.00 -15.71
CA ALA A 39 15.63 5.12 -15.85
C ALA A 39 16.22 5.57 -14.50
N ASP A 40 15.44 5.52 -13.43
CA ASP A 40 15.87 5.84 -12.08
C ASP A 40 16.94 4.86 -11.59
N ALA A 41 16.78 3.57 -11.89
CA ALA A 41 17.80 2.54 -11.65
C ALA A 41 19.06 2.70 -12.53
N GLY A 42 19.02 3.52 -13.59
CA GLY A 42 20.10 3.61 -14.58
C GLY A 42 20.14 2.42 -15.53
N LEU A 43 19.03 1.70 -15.66
CA LEU A 43 18.88 0.54 -16.53
C LEU A 43 18.18 0.90 -17.84
N THR A 44 18.17 -0.05 -18.75
CA THR A 44 17.39 -0.01 -20.00
C THR A 44 16.32 -1.11 -20.00
N ARG A 45 15.41 -1.05 -20.95
CA ARG A 45 14.41 -2.12 -21.12
C ARG A 45 15.02 -3.49 -21.39
N ALA A 46 16.21 -3.52 -21.98
CA ALA A 46 16.92 -4.78 -22.29
C ALA A 46 17.50 -5.48 -21.05
N ASP A 47 17.66 -4.74 -19.96
CA ASP A 47 18.16 -5.25 -18.70
C ASP A 47 17.07 -5.90 -17.83
N ILE A 48 15.79 -5.62 -18.14
CA ILE A 48 14.63 -6.16 -17.40
C ILE A 48 14.33 -7.57 -17.90
N ASP A 49 14.54 -8.55 -17.05
CA ASP A 49 14.32 -9.99 -17.30
C ASP A 49 13.17 -10.58 -16.46
N GLY A 50 12.58 -9.80 -15.55
CA GLY A 50 11.41 -10.18 -14.78
C GLY A 50 10.35 -9.10 -14.67
N VAL A 51 9.07 -9.50 -14.52
CA VAL A 51 7.95 -8.59 -14.27
C VAL A 51 7.00 -9.15 -13.22
N ALA A 52 6.57 -8.32 -12.28
CA ALA A 52 5.56 -8.68 -11.30
C ALA A 52 4.50 -7.60 -11.13
N THR A 53 3.25 -7.99 -10.93
CA THR A 53 2.15 -7.04 -10.65
C THR A 53 1.09 -7.65 -9.74
N TYR A 54 0.35 -6.77 -9.07
CA TYR A 54 -0.85 -7.08 -8.30
C TYR A 54 -1.98 -6.13 -8.74
N PRO A 55 -3.17 -6.56 -8.89
CA PRO A 55 -3.67 -7.95 -8.88
C PRO A 55 -3.58 -8.62 -10.27
N GLY A 56 -2.90 -8.02 -11.22
CA GLY A 56 -2.96 -8.40 -12.63
C GLY A 56 -4.26 -7.91 -13.27
N MET A 57 -4.65 -8.50 -14.39
CA MET A 57 -5.90 -8.15 -15.07
C MET A 57 -7.11 -8.70 -14.30
N LEU A 58 -7.90 -7.80 -13.74
CA LEU A 58 -9.20 -8.11 -13.10
C LEU A 58 -10.33 -7.43 -13.85
N SER A 59 -10.97 -8.17 -14.75
CA SER A 59 -12.13 -7.67 -15.51
C SER A 59 -13.37 -7.41 -14.65
N ALA A 60 -13.46 -8.06 -13.47
CA ALA A 60 -14.62 -7.95 -12.58
C ALA A 60 -14.63 -6.68 -11.71
N ALA A 61 -13.53 -5.92 -11.66
CA ALA A 61 -13.40 -4.68 -10.91
C ALA A 61 -12.79 -3.58 -11.79
N PRO A 62 -13.57 -2.96 -12.68
CA PRO A 62 -13.09 -1.90 -13.55
C PRO A 62 -12.46 -0.75 -12.76
N GLY A 63 -11.30 -0.29 -13.22
CA GLY A 63 -10.53 0.74 -12.53
C GLY A 63 -9.58 0.22 -11.46
N PHE A 64 -9.79 -0.98 -10.94
CA PHE A 64 -8.92 -1.55 -9.91
C PHE A 64 -7.55 -2.00 -10.44
N SER A 65 -7.45 -2.32 -11.73
CA SER A 65 -6.20 -2.63 -12.40
C SER A 65 -6.15 -1.97 -13.76
N GLY A 66 -5.04 -1.30 -14.08
CA GLY A 66 -4.83 -0.59 -15.33
C GLY A 66 -4.18 -1.43 -16.42
N ALA A 67 -3.35 -2.41 -16.05
CA ALA A 67 -2.62 -3.27 -16.97
C ALA A 67 -2.22 -4.59 -16.30
N GLY A 68 -2.03 -5.63 -17.10
CA GLY A 68 -1.45 -6.90 -16.71
C GLY A 68 0.01 -7.04 -17.13
N VAL A 69 0.61 -8.20 -16.80
CA VAL A 69 1.98 -8.51 -17.20
C VAL A 69 2.15 -8.54 -18.72
N THR A 70 1.20 -9.17 -19.43
CA THR A 70 1.26 -9.31 -20.89
C THR A 70 1.14 -7.99 -21.61
N ASP A 71 0.27 -7.09 -21.12
CA ASP A 71 0.10 -5.75 -21.70
C ASP A 71 1.40 -4.94 -21.61
N LEU A 72 2.05 -4.98 -20.43
CA LEU A 72 3.31 -4.27 -20.23
C LEU A 72 4.46 -4.92 -21.01
N GLN A 73 4.52 -6.25 -21.03
CA GLN A 73 5.53 -7.01 -21.79
C GLN A 73 5.49 -6.64 -23.28
N GLU A 74 4.29 -6.59 -23.87
CA GLU A 74 4.08 -6.20 -25.27
C GLU A 74 4.45 -4.73 -25.50
N ALA A 75 3.94 -3.82 -24.67
CA ALA A 75 4.16 -2.38 -24.81
C ALA A 75 5.64 -2.01 -24.71
N LEU A 76 6.39 -2.61 -23.82
CA LEU A 76 7.82 -2.35 -23.64
C LEU A 76 8.72 -3.30 -24.43
N ARG A 77 8.16 -4.32 -25.09
CA ARG A 77 8.89 -5.38 -25.83
C ARG A 77 9.93 -6.08 -24.97
N LEU A 78 9.54 -6.45 -23.74
CA LEU A 78 10.44 -7.11 -22.79
C LEU A 78 10.66 -8.58 -23.17
N LYS A 79 11.86 -9.09 -22.89
CA LYS A 79 12.19 -10.51 -22.95
C LYS A 79 12.28 -11.00 -21.51
N LEU A 80 11.30 -11.77 -21.07
CA LEU A 80 11.15 -12.16 -19.68
C LEU A 80 11.57 -13.61 -19.48
N ASP A 81 12.43 -13.83 -18.49
CA ASP A 81 12.78 -15.16 -17.97
C ASP A 81 11.84 -15.54 -16.82
N TRP A 82 11.24 -14.55 -16.15
CA TRP A 82 10.33 -14.74 -15.05
C TRP A 82 9.20 -13.71 -15.02
N TRP A 83 8.00 -14.13 -14.60
CA TRP A 83 6.88 -13.21 -14.35
C TRP A 83 5.88 -13.74 -13.33
N ALA A 84 5.17 -12.83 -12.66
CA ALA A 84 4.08 -13.15 -11.76
C ALA A 84 3.00 -12.06 -11.80
N GLY A 85 1.74 -12.49 -11.72
CA GLY A 85 0.60 -11.58 -11.62
C GLY A 85 -0.62 -12.33 -11.13
N GLY A 86 -1.35 -11.74 -10.20
CA GLY A 86 -2.56 -12.36 -9.66
C GLY A 86 -3.00 -11.72 -8.35
N PRO A 87 -4.27 -11.95 -7.96
CA PRO A 87 -4.85 -11.37 -6.75
C PRO A 87 -4.51 -12.17 -5.47
N GLU A 88 -4.11 -13.43 -5.60
CA GLU A 88 -3.80 -14.31 -4.47
C GLU A 88 -2.35 -14.14 -4.03
N THR A 89 -2.07 -13.01 -3.41
CA THR A 89 -0.74 -12.65 -2.87
C THR A 89 -0.87 -12.13 -1.45
N SER A 90 0.25 -11.89 -0.77
CA SER A 90 0.29 -11.29 0.56
C SER A 90 -0.01 -9.78 0.51
N GLY A 91 -1.24 -9.43 0.21
CA GLY A 91 -1.67 -8.05 0.04
C GLY A 91 -1.04 -7.37 -1.18
N GLN A 92 -1.13 -6.06 -1.21
CA GLN A 92 -0.73 -5.25 -2.35
C GLN A 92 0.79 -5.27 -2.61
N LEU A 93 1.61 -5.47 -1.58
CA LEU A 93 3.07 -5.60 -1.70
C LEU A 93 3.54 -7.03 -2.02
N GLY A 94 2.63 -7.99 -2.12
CA GLY A 94 2.95 -9.39 -2.37
C GLY A 94 3.70 -9.64 -3.67
N SER A 95 3.44 -8.86 -4.72
CA SER A 95 4.19 -8.95 -5.98
C SER A 95 5.65 -8.52 -5.81
N VAL A 96 5.95 -7.51 -4.97
CA VAL A 96 7.32 -7.11 -4.65
C VAL A 96 8.00 -8.17 -3.80
N ILE A 97 7.31 -8.72 -2.78
CA ILE A 97 7.83 -9.82 -1.94
C ILE A 97 8.18 -11.05 -2.82
N THR A 98 7.30 -11.38 -3.77
CA THR A 98 7.54 -12.51 -4.70
C THR A 98 8.72 -12.22 -5.65
N ALA A 99 8.86 -10.96 -6.10
CA ALA A 99 10.01 -10.54 -6.90
C ALA A 99 11.32 -10.66 -6.14
N CYS A 100 11.35 -10.31 -4.83
CA CYS A 100 12.52 -10.53 -3.98
C CYS A 100 12.92 -12.00 -3.93
N ALA A 101 11.96 -12.90 -3.80
CA ALA A 101 12.22 -14.34 -3.83
C ALA A 101 12.75 -14.81 -5.20
N ALA A 102 12.21 -14.27 -6.30
CA ALA A 102 12.63 -14.61 -7.66
C ALA A 102 14.08 -14.20 -7.93
N VAL A 103 14.48 -12.97 -7.58
CA VAL A 103 15.87 -12.52 -7.76
C VAL A 103 16.82 -13.29 -6.83
N ALA A 104 16.41 -13.54 -5.59
CA ALA A 104 17.20 -14.31 -4.63
C ALA A 104 17.44 -15.77 -5.07
N ALA A 105 16.47 -16.35 -5.77
CA ALA A 105 16.56 -17.71 -6.34
C ALA A 105 17.26 -17.75 -7.70
N GLY A 106 17.61 -16.61 -8.29
CA GLY A 106 18.30 -16.53 -9.59
C GLY A 106 17.40 -16.74 -10.81
N TYR A 107 16.08 -16.62 -10.67
CA TYR A 107 15.15 -16.66 -11.81
C TYR A 107 15.21 -15.39 -12.67
N ALA A 108 15.56 -14.26 -12.07
CA ALA A 108 15.75 -12.98 -12.75
C ALA A 108 16.82 -12.17 -12.04
N ARG A 109 17.44 -11.22 -12.75
CA ARG A 109 18.40 -10.26 -12.19
C ARG A 109 17.75 -8.94 -11.82
N HIS A 110 16.80 -8.47 -12.64
CA HIS A 110 16.09 -7.22 -12.51
C HIS A 110 14.60 -7.41 -12.76
N VAL A 111 13.80 -7.41 -11.71
CA VAL A 111 12.34 -7.55 -11.81
C VAL A 111 11.68 -6.18 -11.72
N LEU A 112 10.92 -5.84 -12.74
CA LEU A 112 10.08 -4.64 -12.76
C LEU A 112 8.73 -4.97 -12.10
N CYS A 113 8.48 -4.40 -10.93
CA CYS A 113 7.24 -4.53 -10.20
C CYS A 113 6.37 -3.30 -10.44
N PHE A 114 5.08 -3.46 -10.75
CA PHE A 114 4.21 -2.31 -10.96
C PHE A 114 2.80 -2.52 -10.39
N ARG A 115 2.14 -1.40 -10.13
CA ARG A 115 0.74 -1.29 -9.78
C ARG A 115 0.15 -0.08 -10.45
N SER A 116 -0.96 -0.24 -11.15
CA SER A 116 -1.71 0.86 -11.73
C SER A 116 -3.19 0.78 -11.38
N VAL A 117 -3.82 1.95 -11.28
CA VAL A 117 -5.24 2.13 -11.01
C VAL A 117 -5.79 3.22 -11.92
N PHE A 118 -7.08 3.12 -12.28
CA PHE A 118 -7.83 4.18 -12.94
C PHE A 118 -9.25 4.30 -12.35
N GLU A 119 -9.33 4.13 -11.03
CA GLU A 119 -10.60 4.05 -10.31
C GLU A 119 -11.38 5.34 -10.34
N SER A 120 -10.71 6.48 -10.33
CA SER A 120 -11.37 7.78 -10.36
C SER A 120 -12.07 8.05 -11.71
N SER A 121 -11.44 7.68 -12.82
CA SER A 121 -12.06 7.75 -14.14
C SER A 121 -13.18 6.73 -14.32
N ALA A 122 -12.98 5.47 -13.85
CA ALA A 122 -13.99 4.43 -13.92
C ALA A 122 -15.26 4.80 -13.14
N GLN A 123 -15.13 5.34 -11.92
CA GLN A 123 -16.25 5.83 -11.13
C GLN A 123 -16.96 7.00 -11.80
N GLY A 124 -16.20 7.92 -12.42
CA GLY A 124 -16.73 9.05 -13.17
C GLY A 124 -17.54 8.64 -14.41
N ALA A 125 -17.21 7.51 -15.02
CA ALA A 125 -17.94 6.92 -16.13
C ALA A 125 -19.16 6.09 -15.71
N GLY A 126 -19.48 6.03 -14.41
CA GLY A 126 -20.57 5.21 -13.87
C GLY A 126 -20.28 3.72 -13.83
N ILE A 127 -19.01 3.34 -14.06
CA ILE A 127 -18.56 1.96 -13.95
C ILE A 127 -18.25 1.71 -12.47
N GLY A 128 -19.25 1.23 -11.73
CA GLY A 128 -19.11 0.96 -10.30
C GLY A 128 -18.10 -0.17 -10.04
N VAL A 129 -17.21 0.03 -9.06
CA VAL A 129 -16.36 -1.05 -8.52
C VAL A 129 -17.23 -1.95 -7.65
N GLY A 130 -18.02 -2.83 -8.28
CA GLY A 130 -18.81 -3.86 -7.61
C GLY A 130 -17.95 -5.09 -7.41
N ILE A 131 -17.26 -5.21 -6.29
CA ILE A 131 -16.67 -6.48 -5.89
C ILE A 131 -17.84 -7.46 -5.63
N GLY A 132 -18.03 -8.42 -6.50
CA GLY A 132 -18.90 -9.58 -6.27
C GLY A 132 -20.36 -9.51 -6.72
N VAL A 133 -20.76 -8.51 -7.48
CA VAL A 133 -22.08 -8.57 -8.18
C VAL A 133 -21.86 -9.15 -9.58
N GLY A 134 -21.91 -10.47 -9.68
CA GLY A 134 -21.91 -11.16 -10.96
C GLY A 134 -23.18 -10.82 -11.74
N SER A 135 -23.12 -9.92 -12.71
CA SER A 135 -24.11 -9.81 -13.77
C SER A 135 -23.89 -10.98 -14.73
N GLY A 136 -24.46 -12.14 -14.40
CA GLY A 136 -24.64 -13.18 -15.39
C GLY A 136 -25.48 -12.62 -16.56
N ARG A 137 -25.18 -13.03 -17.78
CA ARG A 137 -25.86 -12.59 -19.02
C ARG A 137 -27.38 -12.42 -18.81
N GLY A 138 -27.86 -11.17 -18.69
CA GLY A 138 -29.26 -10.80 -18.76
C GLY A 138 -30.19 -11.18 -17.59
N GLY A 139 -29.68 -11.65 -16.45
CA GLY A 139 -30.46 -11.91 -15.24
C GLY A 139 -30.33 -10.78 -14.19
N PRO A 140 -31.25 -10.71 -13.22
CA PRO A 140 -31.12 -9.77 -12.12
C PRO A 140 -29.80 -10.02 -11.35
N PRO A 141 -29.18 -8.99 -10.80
CA PRO A 141 -27.95 -9.15 -10.03
C PRO A 141 -28.20 -10.10 -8.87
N ARG A 142 -27.37 -11.13 -8.76
CA ARG A 142 -27.44 -12.12 -7.67
C ARG A 142 -26.25 -11.95 -6.75
N ALA A 143 -26.50 -11.79 -5.47
CA ALA A 143 -25.47 -11.89 -4.47
C ALA A 143 -24.98 -13.37 -4.41
N SER A 144 -23.65 -13.57 -4.54
CA SER A 144 -23.02 -14.88 -4.45
C SER A 144 -21.72 -14.79 -3.65
N GLY A 145 -21.17 -15.92 -3.24
CA GLY A 145 -20.00 -15.96 -2.40
C GLY A 145 -20.23 -15.20 -1.08
N MET A 146 -19.24 -14.46 -0.60
CA MET A 146 -19.37 -13.71 0.65
C MET A 146 -20.43 -12.60 0.57
N MET A 147 -20.67 -12.02 -0.61
CA MET A 147 -21.63 -10.92 -0.79
C MET A 147 -23.07 -11.32 -0.47
N GLN A 148 -23.41 -12.60 -0.52
CA GLN A 148 -24.74 -13.07 -0.11
C GLN A 148 -25.03 -12.83 1.39
N TRP A 149 -23.98 -12.69 2.21
CA TRP A 149 -24.08 -12.47 3.66
C TRP A 149 -23.97 -11.00 4.05
N THR A 150 -23.51 -10.14 3.15
CA THR A 150 -23.26 -8.72 3.44
C THR A 150 -24.23 -7.79 2.69
N LEU A 151 -24.51 -8.05 1.41
CA LEU A 151 -25.40 -7.21 0.58
C LEU A 151 -26.81 -7.03 1.14
N PRO A 152 -27.49 -8.07 1.66
CA PRO A 152 -28.84 -7.92 2.20
C PRO A 152 -28.93 -6.95 3.37
N TYR A 153 -27.80 -6.70 4.05
CA TYR A 153 -27.70 -5.78 5.18
C TYR A 153 -27.09 -4.42 4.78
N GLY A 154 -26.95 -4.15 3.49
CA GLY A 154 -26.37 -2.90 3.00
C GLY A 154 -24.84 -2.79 3.14
N ALA A 155 -24.17 -3.85 3.59
CA ALA A 155 -22.73 -3.88 3.77
C ALA A 155 -22.01 -4.22 2.44
N ALA A 156 -22.15 -3.35 1.44
CA ALA A 156 -21.69 -3.58 0.07
C ALA A 156 -20.23 -3.19 -0.19
N SER A 157 -19.54 -2.54 0.77
CA SER A 157 -18.19 -2.01 0.57
C SER A 157 -17.26 -2.33 1.73
N ALA A 158 -15.95 -2.26 1.46
CA ALA A 158 -14.92 -2.42 2.47
C ALA A 158 -15.07 -1.42 3.63
N ALA A 159 -15.60 -0.22 3.37
CA ALA A 159 -15.90 0.75 4.42
C ALA A 159 -16.83 0.17 5.50
N CYS A 160 -17.85 -0.60 5.09
CA CYS A 160 -18.76 -1.22 6.04
C CYS A 160 -18.09 -2.35 6.86
N TRP A 161 -17.24 -3.15 6.21
CA TRP A 161 -16.59 -4.30 6.86
C TRP A 161 -15.50 -3.86 7.83
N ILE A 162 -14.65 -2.93 7.41
CA ILE A 162 -13.58 -2.38 8.26
C ILE A 162 -14.15 -1.53 9.39
N ALA A 163 -15.28 -0.84 9.18
CA ALA A 163 -15.96 -0.11 10.24
C ALA A 163 -16.37 -1.01 11.41
N MET A 164 -16.78 -2.25 11.15
CA MET A 164 -17.11 -3.22 12.21
C MET A 164 -15.87 -3.57 13.04
N PHE A 165 -14.69 -3.72 12.42
CA PHE A 165 -13.44 -3.97 13.14
C PHE A 165 -12.99 -2.76 13.95
N ALA A 166 -13.13 -1.57 13.39
CA ALA A 166 -12.88 -0.32 14.12
C ALA A 166 -13.82 -0.19 15.33
N GLN A 167 -15.11 -0.47 15.15
CA GLN A 167 -16.09 -0.44 16.23
C GLN A 167 -15.78 -1.47 17.32
N ARG A 168 -15.28 -2.64 16.93
CA ARG A 168 -14.82 -3.67 17.88
C ARG A 168 -13.63 -3.17 18.71
N HIS A 169 -12.66 -2.53 18.07
CA HIS A 169 -11.52 -1.94 18.76
C HIS A 169 -11.94 -0.82 19.73
N PHE A 170 -12.89 0.02 19.32
CA PHE A 170 -13.45 1.06 20.20
C PHE A 170 -14.10 0.46 21.44
N LEU A 171 -14.86 -0.63 21.26
CA LEU A 171 -15.53 -1.32 22.36
C LEU A 171 -14.55 -2.00 23.33
N GLU A 172 -13.50 -2.64 22.82
CA GLU A 172 -12.55 -3.42 23.63
C GLU A 172 -11.54 -2.53 24.35
N TYR A 173 -11.07 -1.47 23.70
CA TYR A 173 -9.95 -0.66 24.19
C TYR A 173 -10.32 0.79 24.53
N GLY A 174 -11.56 1.18 24.32
CA GLY A 174 -12.00 2.56 24.61
C GLY A 174 -11.50 3.61 23.63
N THR A 175 -10.99 3.21 22.49
CA THR A 175 -10.55 4.11 21.42
C THR A 175 -11.70 5.02 20.98
N THR A 176 -11.39 6.26 20.66
CA THR A 176 -12.38 7.28 20.27
C THR A 176 -12.23 7.71 18.81
N ARG A 177 -13.28 8.30 18.25
CA ARG A 177 -13.21 8.92 16.93
C ARG A 177 -12.21 10.08 16.87
N GLU A 178 -12.05 10.82 17.96
CA GLU A 178 -11.10 11.91 18.06
C GLU A 178 -9.66 11.40 17.95
N GLN A 179 -9.34 10.32 18.66
CA GLN A 179 -8.04 9.66 18.51
C GLN A 179 -7.82 9.20 17.08
N MET A 180 -8.78 8.48 16.48
CA MET A 180 -8.67 7.98 15.10
C MET A 180 -8.52 9.11 14.08
N ALA A 181 -9.13 10.29 14.31
CA ALA A 181 -9.03 11.45 13.43
C ALA A 181 -7.57 11.88 13.17
N TRP A 182 -6.68 11.68 14.13
CA TRP A 182 -5.29 12.09 14.02
C TRP A 182 -4.54 11.38 12.89
N ILE A 183 -4.98 10.20 12.45
CA ILE A 183 -4.46 9.56 11.22
C ILE A 183 -4.78 10.43 10.00
N ALA A 184 -6.05 10.84 9.83
CA ALA A 184 -6.48 11.66 8.70
C ALA A 184 -5.83 13.06 8.71
N LEU A 185 -5.74 13.67 9.90
CA LEU A 185 -5.12 14.99 10.08
C LEU A 185 -3.61 14.94 9.78
N ASN A 186 -2.92 13.90 10.24
CA ASN A 186 -1.50 13.70 9.94
C ASN A 186 -1.28 13.49 8.44
N ALA A 187 -2.06 12.60 7.81
CA ALA A 187 -2.01 12.38 6.36
C ALA A 187 -2.19 13.69 5.59
N ARG A 188 -3.15 14.55 5.99
CA ARG A 188 -3.38 15.84 5.35
C ARG A 188 -2.23 16.83 5.55
N ARG A 189 -1.64 16.89 6.75
CA ARG A 189 -0.46 17.75 7.03
C ARG A 189 0.73 17.34 6.17
N ASN A 190 0.97 16.05 6.01
CA ASN A 190 2.04 15.52 5.18
C ASN A 190 1.77 15.75 3.69
N ALA A 191 0.54 15.51 3.23
CA ALA A 191 0.10 15.77 1.86
C ALA A 191 0.27 17.24 1.43
N ALA A 192 0.10 18.20 2.33
CA ALA A 192 0.34 19.61 2.04
C ALA A 192 1.75 19.90 1.52
N LYS A 193 2.74 19.07 1.92
CA LYS A 193 4.14 19.14 1.49
C LYS A 193 4.45 18.26 0.28
N ASN A 194 3.51 17.48 -0.19
CA ASN A 194 3.67 16.61 -1.36
C ASN A 194 3.02 17.25 -2.60
N PRO A 195 3.78 17.70 -3.60
CA PRO A 195 3.22 18.35 -4.80
C PRO A 195 2.30 17.42 -5.63
N LYS A 196 2.44 16.09 -5.48
CA LYS A 196 1.62 15.11 -6.19
C LYS A 196 0.34 14.70 -5.43
N ALA A 197 0.17 15.15 -4.19
CA ALA A 197 -0.99 14.79 -3.38
C ALA A 197 -2.28 15.48 -3.89
N ILE A 198 -3.39 14.75 -3.80
CA ILE A 198 -4.70 15.18 -4.30
C ILE A 198 -5.32 16.25 -3.39
N TYR A 199 -5.28 16.03 -2.07
CA TYR A 199 -5.85 16.93 -1.09
C TYR A 199 -4.73 17.54 -0.23
N ARG A 200 -4.51 18.83 -0.39
CA ARG A 200 -3.41 19.58 0.25
C ARG A 200 -3.87 20.69 1.18
N ASP A 201 -5.15 21.04 1.10
CA ASP A 201 -5.72 22.09 1.96
C ASP A 201 -5.74 21.62 3.43
N PRO A 202 -5.53 22.52 4.39
CA PRO A 202 -5.56 22.18 5.80
C PRO A 202 -6.86 21.46 6.21
N LEU A 203 -6.74 20.55 7.16
CA LEU A 203 -7.85 19.82 7.76
C LEU A 203 -7.79 19.96 9.27
N THR A 204 -8.90 20.40 9.89
CA THR A 204 -9.04 20.54 11.34
C THR A 204 -9.88 19.42 11.94
N LEU A 205 -9.84 19.26 13.26
CA LEU A 205 -10.75 18.35 13.97
C LEU A 205 -12.22 18.74 13.77
N ASP A 206 -12.53 20.04 13.73
CA ASP A 206 -13.89 20.50 13.48
C ASP A 206 -14.37 20.11 12.07
N ASP A 207 -13.53 20.26 11.05
CA ASP A 207 -13.82 19.78 9.69
C ASP A 207 -14.05 18.26 9.67
N TYR A 208 -13.22 17.51 10.40
CA TYR A 208 -13.35 16.06 10.48
C TYR A 208 -14.69 15.65 11.11
N PHE A 209 -15.10 16.28 12.22
CA PHE A 209 -16.37 15.98 12.87
C PHE A 209 -17.59 16.47 12.10
N ALA A 210 -17.46 17.54 11.31
CA ALA A 210 -18.52 18.05 10.43
C ALA A 210 -18.67 17.19 9.16
N ALA A 211 -17.71 16.32 8.84
CA ALA A 211 -17.71 15.54 7.63
C ALA A 211 -18.83 14.49 7.59
N ARG A 212 -19.33 14.22 6.39
CA ARG A 212 -20.35 13.20 6.15
C ARG A 212 -19.89 11.82 6.63
N MET A 213 -20.74 11.15 7.42
CA MET A 213 -20.52 9.75 7.81
C MET A 213 -20.68 8.83 6.60
N ILE A 214 -19.77 7.86 6.49
CA ILE A 214 -19.79 6.80 5.46
C ILE A 214 -20.34 5.49 6.06
N SER A 215 -19.71 5.01 7.12
CA SER A 215 -20.12 3.82 7.88
C SER A 215 -19.53 3.96 9.28
N THR A 216 -20.37 4.12 10.29
CA THR A 216 -19.92 4.36 11.68
C THR A 216 -18.85 3.32 12.10
N PRO A 217 -17.66 3.76 12.60
CA PRO A 217 -17.31 5.11 13.03
C PRO A 217 -16.70 6.01 11.96
N PHE A 218 -16.57 5.60 10.71
CA PHE A 218 -15.89 6.30 9.63
C PHE A 218 -16.69 7.46 9.05
N CYS A 219 -16.06 8.61 8.96
CA CYS A 219 -16.51 9.72 8.11
C CYS A 219 -15.77 9.70 6.76
N LEU A 220 -16.03 10.70 5.93
CA LEU A 220 -15.41 10.84 4.60
C LEU A 220 -13.86 10.84 4.66
N TYR A 221 -13.29 11.48 5.66
CA TYR A 221 -11.83 11.61 5.81
C TYR A 221 -11.14 10.36 6.34
N ASP A 222 -11.89 9.37 6.81
CA ASP A 222 -11.36 8.05 7.17
C ASP A 222 -11.27 7.10 5.99
N CYS A 223 -11.71 7.51 4.81
CA CYS A 223 -11.74 6.70 3.61
C CYS A 223 -10.75 7.23 2.57
N ASP A 224 -10.06 6.35 1.90
CA ASP A 224 -9.07 6.68 0.88
C ASP A 224 -9.67 7.37 -0.37
N VAL A 225 -8.80 8.05 -1.10
CA VAL A 225 -9.18 8.86 -2.27
C VAL A 225 -8.94 8.08 -3.56
N PRO A 226 -9.99 7.69 -4.30
CA PRO A 226 -9.81 7.07 -5.61
C PRO A 226 -9.10 8.01 -6.59
N VAL A 227 -8.05 7.48 -7.26
CA VAL A 227 -7.25 8.19 -8.25
C VAL A 227 -7.03 7.35 -9.50
N ASP A 228 -6.44 7.96 -10.51
CA ASP A 228 -5.80 7.34 -11.64
C ASP A 228 -4.29 7.54 -11.50
N GLY A 229 -3.50 6.52 -11.79
CA GLY A 229 -2.05 6.58 -11.69
C GLY A 229 -1.39 5.22 -11.60
N ALA A 230 -0.07 5.21 -11.65
CA ALA A 230 0.74 4.01 -11.54
C ALA A 230 2.02 4.27 -10.75
N THR A 231 2.51 3.24 -10.09
CA THR A 231 3.80 3.24 -9.38
C THR A 231 4.56 1.96 -9.75
N ALA A 232 5.87 2.06 -9.92
CA ALA A 232 6.72 0.95 -10.28
C ALA A 232 8.03 0.94 -9.48
N PHE A 233 8.62 -0.24 -9.36
CA PHE A 233 9.91 -0.49 -8.72
C PHE A 233 10.77 -1.38 -9.60
N VAL A 234 12.09 -1.22 -9.53
CA VAL A 234 13.03 -2.23 -9.97
C VAL A 234 13.59 -2.93 -8.74
N VAL A 235 13.33 -4.23 -8.64
CA VAL A 235 13.93 -5.12 -7.63
C VAL A 235 15.06 -5.87 -8.32
N SER A 236 16.27 -5.72 -7.77
CA SER A 236 17.49 -6.31 -8.36
C SER A 236 18.17 -7.25 -7.38
N HIS A 237 18.88 -8.27 -7.91
CA HIS A 237 19.81 -9.03 -7.09
C HIS A 237 20.93 -8.12 -6.58
N VAL A 238 21.31 -8.23 -5.31
CA VAL A 238 22.29 -7.31 -4.68
C VAL A 238 23.65 -7.26 -5.43
N ASP A 239 24.08 -8.37 -6.03
CA ASP A 239 25.31 -8.39 -6.82
C ASP A 239 25.20 -7.60 -8.12
N ALA A 240 23.99 -7.53 -8.70
CA ALA A 240 23.69 -6.74 -9.89
C ALA A 240 23.40 -5.26 -9.56
N ALA A 241 23.11 -4.97 -8.29
CA ALA A 241 22.73 -3.64 -7.83
C ALA A 241 23.92 -2.71 -7.51
N ARG A 242 25.12 -3.27 -7.30
CA ARG A 242 26.30 -2.52 -6.79
C ARG A 242 26.74 -1.37 -7.68
N ASP A 243 26.62 -1.54 -8.99
CA ASP A 243 27.14 -0.58 -9.98
C ASP A 243 26.00 0.26 -10.61
N LEU A 244 24.80 0.22 -10.04
CA LEU A 244 23.67 0.99 -10.55
C LEU A 244 23.72 2.46 -10.08
N LYS A 245 22.88 3.28 -10.69
CA LYS A 245 22.88 4.75 -10.54
C LYS A 245 22.68 5.23 -9.11
N LYS A 246 21.82 4.54 -8.34
CA LYS A 246 21.52 4.84 -6.94
C LYS A 246 22.10 3.79 -6.01
N ALA A 247 22.45 4.17 -4.81
CA ALA A 247 22.76 3.21 -3.75
C ALA A 247 21.54 2.29 -3.54
N PRO A 248 21.73 0.96 -3.59
CA PRO A 248 20.64 0.02 -3.46
C PRO A 248 20.01 0.09 -2.06
N LEU A 249 18.69 0.08 -1.96
CA LEU A 249 17.99 -0.12 -0.70
C LEU A 249 17.79 -1.61 -0.49
N ARG A 250 18.47 -2.20 0.49
CA ARG A 250 18.37 -3.64 0.78
C ARG A 250 17.01 -3.99 1.34
N VAL A 251 16.47 -5.11 0.90
CA VAL A 251 15.34 -5.72 1.57
C VAL A 251 15.85 -6.51 2.76
N GLU A 252 15.71 -5.96 3.95
CA GLU A 252 16.22 -6.55 5.18
C GLU A 252 15.35 -7.73 5.63
N ALA A 253 14.04 -7.55 5.62
CA ALA A 253 13.07 -8.58 5.98
C ALA A 253 11.74 -8.39 5.25
N VAL A 254 11.00 -9.47 5.09
CA VAL A 254 9.64 -9.46 4.58
C VAL A 254 8.68 -10.16 5.53
N GLY A 255 7.46 -9.68 5.60
CA GLY A 255 6.36 -10.32 6.29
C GLY A 255 5.18 -10.55 5.37
N ALA A 256 4.56 -11.71 5.47
CA ALA A 256 3.41 -12.08 4.65
C ALA A 256 2.44 -12.93 5.46
N ALA A 257 1.16 -12.65 5.34
CA ALA A 257 0.13 -13.46 6.00
C ALA A 257 -1.12 -13.58 5.11
N LEU A 258 -1.70 -14.76 5.16
CA LEU A 258 -3.04 -15.07 4.69
C LEU A 258 -3.81 -15.67 5.85
N HIS A 259 -4.89 -15.04 6.29
CA HIS A 259 -5.67 -15.47 7.43
C HIS A 259 -7.13 -15.62 7.07
N GLY A 260 -7.56 -16.86 6.91
CA GLY A 260 -8.94 -17.17 6.60
C GLY A 260 -9.35 -16.91 5.14
N ARG A 261 -10.64 -16.93 4.91
CA ARG A 261 -11.25 -16.66 3.61
C ARG A 261 -11.33 -15.16 3.35
N PRO A 262 -11.42 -14.71 2.09
CA PRO A 262 -11.66 -13.31 1.78
C PRO A 262 -13.08 -12.84 2.15
N SER A 263 -13.67 -13.42 3.19
CA SER A 263 -14.99 -13.10 3.74
C SER A 263 -14.97 -12.00 4.79
N TRP A 264 -13.79 -11.63 5.28
CA TRP A 264 -13.59 -10.55 6.24
C TRP A 264 -14.25 -10.74 7.62
N ASP A 265 -14.57 -11.97 7.99
CA ASP A 265 -15.33 -12.30 9.20
C ASP A 265 -14.76 -13.50 9.96
N GLN A 266 -13.64 -14.07 9.52
CA GLN A 266 -13.08 -15.30 10.07
C GLN A 266 -11.70 -15.08 10.68
N PHE A 267 -11.61 -14.12 11.61
CA PHE A 267 -10.39 -13.86 12.38
C PHE A 267 -10.60 -14.27 13.82
N ASP A 268 -9.55 -14.80 14.42
CA ASP A 268 -9.46 -15.03 15.89
C ASP A 268 -9.43 -13.70 16.64
N ASP A 269 -8.91 -12.65 16.01
CA ASP A 269 -8.84 -11.29 16.52
C ASP A 269 -9.24 -10.29 15.41
N LEU A 270 -10.45 -9.79 15.50
CA LEU A 270 -11.01 -8.84 14.53
C LEU A 270 -10.29 -7.47 14.53
N THR A 271 -9.58 -7.15 15.60
CA THR A 271 -8.93 -5.84 15.73
C THR A 271 -7.54 -5.78 15.10
N THR A 272 -6.90 -6.93 14.82
CA THR A 272 -5.59 -7.01 14.16
C THR A 272 -5.60 -7.65 12.78
N MET A 273 -6.59 -8.46 12.46
CA MET A 273 -6.69 -9.14 11.17
C MET A 273 -5.41 -9.98 10.86
N ALA A 274 -5.02 -10.13 9.59
CA ALA A 274 -3.79 -10.81 9.19
C ALA A 274 -2.50 -9.99 9.46
N LEU A 275 -2.62 -8.71 9.86
CA LEU A 275 -1.50 -7.79 9.99
C LEU A 275 -0.52 -8.23 11.08
N ARG A 276 -1.05 -8.73 12.20
CA ARG A 276 -0.26 -9.28 13.32
C ARG A 276 0.68 -10.39 12.85
N ASP A 277 0.16 -11.32 12.05
CA ASP A 277 0.95 -12.46 11.61
C ASP A 277 1.98 -12.07 10.55
N ALA A 278 1.67 -11.11 9.69
CA ALA A 278 2.63 -10.52 8.74
C ALA A 278 3.77 -9.80 9.48
N ALA A 279 3.45 -8.96 10.46
CA ALA A 279 4.45 -8.26 11.26
C ALA A 279 5.32 -9.24 12.08
N LYS A 280 4.71 -10.27 12.68
CA LYS A 280 5.44 -11.33 13.40
C LYS A 280 6.42 -12.06 12.48
N MET A 281 6.03 -12.38 11.26
CA MET A 281 6.92 -12.98 10.27
C MET A 281 8.08 -12.03 9.96
N LEU A 282 7.84 -10.74 9.75
CA LEU A 282 8.86 -9.74 9.46
C LEU A 282 9.92 -9.71 10.57
N TRP A 283 9.50 -9.50 11.82
CA TRP A 283 10.42 -9.38 12.96
C TRP A 283 11.18 -10.68 13.28
N ASN A 284 10.65 -11.84 12.94
CA ASN A 284 11.35 -13.12 13.08
C ASN A 284 12.48 -13.32 12.04
N ARG A 285 12.64 -12.42 11.07
CA ARG A 285 13.59 -12.52 9.95
C ARG A 285 14.70 -11.48 9.99
N THR A 286 14.73 -10.65 11.02
CA THR A 286 15.75 -9.62 11.25
C THR A 286 16.12 -9.54 12.71
N ASP A 287 17.30 -9.00 13.00
CA ASP A 287 17.72 -8.65 14.35
C ASP A 287 17.31 -7.21 14.72
N LEU A 288 16.78 -6.43 13.76
CA LEU A 288 16.20 -5.11 14.00
C LEU A 288 14.87 -5.23 14.77
N THR A 289 14.53 -4.15 15.44
CA THR A 289 13.33 -4.01 16.28
C THR A 289 12.50 -2.81 15.84
N PRO A 290 11.26 -2.63 16.30
CA PRO A 290 10.49 -1.42 16.00
C PRO A 290 11.19 -0.12 16.39
N ALA A 291 12.08 -0.15 17.38
CA ALA A 291 12.85 1.03 17.82
C ALA A 291 13.95 1.47 16.83
N ASP A 292 14.32 0.59 15.90
CA ASP A 292 15.33 0.88 14.86
C ASP A 292 14.70 1.48 13.59
N VAL A 293 13.36 1.61 13.53
CA VAL A 293 12.65 2.10 12.36
C VAL A 293 12.54 3.63 12.39
N ASP A 294 13.07 4.29 11.37
CA ASP A 294 13.04 5.76 11.24
C ASP A 294 11.77 6.28 10.54
N VAL A 295 11.16 5.46 9.67
CA VAL A 295 9.98 5.85 8.88
C VAL A 295 9.01 4.68 8.75
N ALA A 296 7.74 4.92 9.06
CA ALA A 296 6.66 3.96 8.88
C ALA A 296 5.68 4.41 7.79
N GLU A 297 5.55 3.61 6.75
CA GLU A 297 4.62 3.81 5.66
C GLU A 297 3.56 2.69 5.71
N CYS A 298 2.43 2.96 6.37
CA CYS A 298 1.40 1.99 6.69
C CYS A 298 0.11 2.24 5.93
N TYR A 299 -0.47 1.19 5.38
CA TYR A 299 -1.70 1.25 4.60
C TYR A 299 -2.85 1.92 5.35
N ASP A 300 -3.38 2.98 4.78
CA ASP A 300 -4.50 3.79 5.27
C ASP A 300 -5.68 3.83 4.27
N GLY A 301 -6.01 2.68 3.68
CA GLY A 301 -7.27 2.56 2.93
C GLY A 301 -8.48 3.00 3.77
N PHE A 302 -8.35 2.84 5.08
CA PHE A 302 -9.18 3.43 6.12
C PHE A 302 -8.30 3.76 7.33
N SER A 303 -8.58 4.85 8.05
CA SER A 303 -7.79 5.31 9.21
C SER A 303 -7.51 4.19 10.22
N PHE A 304 -8.50 3.33 10.48
CA PHE A 304 -8.35 2.21 11.42
C PHE A 304 -7.29 1.19 10.99
N ILE A 305 -7.11 0.93 9.69
CA ILE A 305 -6.11 -0.04 9.23
C ILE A 305 -4.70 0.42 9.61
N THR A 306 -4.43 1.71 9.54
CA THR A 306 -3.14 2.28 10.00
C THR A 306 -2.94 2.06 11.50
N MET A 307 -3.98 2.30 12.31
CA MET A 307 -3.93 2.03 13.75
C MET A 307 -3.61 0.57 14.03
N ALA A 308 -4.26 -0.36 13.32
CA ALA A 308 -3.99 -1.79 13.44
C ALA A 308 -2.56 -2.18 13.00
N TRP A 309 -2.00 -1.52 11.98
CA TRP A 309 -0.60 -1.71 11.59
C TRP A 309 0.38 -1.18 12.64
N LEU A 310 0.12 -0.03 13.27
CA LEU A 310 0.97 0.51 14.35
C LEU A 310 1.09 -0.49 15.51
N GLU A 311 -0.03 -1.10 15.90
CA GLU A 311 -0.05 -2.16 16.93
C GLU A 311 0.63 -3.44 16.46
N ALA A 312 0.33 -3.90 15.24
CA ALA A 312 0.88 -5.13 14.69
C ALA A 312 2.40 -5.06 14.54
N LEU A 313 2.94 -3.91 14.10
CA LEU A 313 4.38 -3.67 13.95
C LEU A 313 5.07 -3.39 15.29
N GLY A 314 4.32 -3.17 16.37
CA GLY A 314 4.88 -2.98 17.71
C GLY A 314 5.37 -1.57 18.02
N PHE A 315 4.91 -0.55 17.29
CA PHE A 315 5.18 0.85 17.62
C PHE A 315 4.42 1.29 18.88
N CYS A 316 3.33 0.59 19.19
CA CYS A 316 2.59 0.70 20.45
C CYS A 316 2.05 -0.67 20.85
N GLY A 317 1.60 -0.80 22.08
CA GLY A 317 0.96 -2.02 22.57
C GLY A 317 -0.40 -2.27 21.93
N LYS A 318 -0.88 -3.50 22.04
CA LYS A 318 -2.22 -3.88 21.57
C LYS A 318 -3.29 -3.06 22.26
N GLY A 319 -4.18 -2.42 21.48
CA GLY A 319 -5.23 -1.53 21.98
C GLY A 319 -4.75 -0.13 22.37
N GLU A 320 -3.46 0.19 22.17
CA GLU A 320 -2.87 1.45 22.60
C GLU A 320 -2.66 2.43 21.43
N SER A 321 -3.03 2.07 20.20
CA SER A 321 -2.87 2.94 19.04
C SER A 321 -3.63 4.27 19.18
N GLY A 322 -4.82 4.27 19.79
CA GLY A 322 -5.59 5.49 20.05
C GLY A 322 -4.81 6.51 20.89
N PRO A 323 -4.44 6.21 22.14
CA PRO A 323 -3.61 7.09 22.97
C PRO A 323 -2.25 7.41 22.34
N PHE A 324 -1.65 6.47 21.60
CA PHE A 324 -0.35 6.67 20.94
C PHE A 324 -0.39 7.81 19.92
N ILE A 325 -1.43 7.86 19.08
CA ILE A 325 -1.55 8.85 17.99
C ILE A 325 -2.24 10.16 18.43
N GLU A 326 -2.78 10.22 19.64
CA GLU A 326 -3.52 11.38 20.13
C GLU A 326 -2.68 12.66 20.07
N GLY A 327 -3.26 13.74 19.58
CA GLY A 327 -2.55 15.00 19.32
C GLY A 327 -1.65 14.97 18.08
N GLY A 328 -1.34 13.80 17.51
CA GLY A 328 -0.58 13.61 16.28
C GLY A 328 0.91 13.93 16.36
N ALA A 329 1.44 14.23 17.55
CA ALA A 329 2.84 14.63 17.71
C ALA A 329 3.81 13.46 17.45
N ARG A 330 3.48 12.27 17.96
CA ARG A 330 4.36 11.08 17.81
C ARG A 330 4.50 10.60 16.38
N ILE A 331 3.47 10.82 15.54
CA ILE A 331 3.42 10.36 14.15
C ILE A 331 3.73 11.47 13.13
N ALA A 332 4.06 12.68 13.59
CA ALA A 332 4.46 13.81 12.75
C ALA A 332 5.81 13.54 12.06
N LEU A 333 6.16 14.34 11.03
CA LEU A 333 7.46 14.22 10.31
C LEU A 333 8.69 14.37 11.21
N ASP A 334 8.54 15.01 12.35
CA ASP A 334 9.57 15.19 13.38
C ASP A 334 9.19 14.48 14.68
N GLY A 335 8.24 13.55 14.62
CA GLY A 335 7.76 12.76 15.75
C GLY A 335 8.62 11.54 16.04
N GLU A 336 8.12 10.70 16.96
CA GLU A 336 8.75 9.45 17.38
C GLU A 336 8.85 8.43 16.24
N ILE A 337 7.77 8.31 15.45
CA ILE A 337 7.72 7.50 14.24
C ILE A 337 7.01 8.27 13.12
N PRO A 338 7.74 8.95 12.23
CA PRO A 338 7.15 9.61 11.06
C PRO A 338 6.29 8.65 10.24
N LEU A 339 4.99 8.96 10.13
CA LEU A 339 4.00 8.07 9.56
C LEU A 339 3.41 8.63 8.27
N ASN A 340 3.41 7.82 7.19
CA ASN A 340 2.78 8.16 5.90
C ASN A 340 3.19 9.55 5.42
N THR A 341 4.49 9.74 5.27
CA THR A 341 5.14 11.04 5.04
C THR A 341 4.70 11.72 3.74
N HIS A 342 4.21 10.94 2.76
CA HIS A 342 3.66 11.46 1.49
C HIS A 342 2.20 11.92 1.59
N GLY A 343 1.52 11.63 2.70
CA GLY A 343 0.11 11.94 2.91
C GLY A 343 -0.84 10.76 2.80
N GLY A 344 -0.32 9.54 2.67
CA GLY A 344 -1.12 8.32 2.63
C GLY A 344 -2.13 8.27 1.48
N GLN A 345 -2.97 7.28 1.45
CA GLN A 345 -4.09 7.20 0.50
C GLN A 345 -5.26 8.12 0.89
N LEU A 346 -5.33 8.51 2.17
CA LEU A 346 -6.37 9.42 2.67
C LEU A 346 -6.25 10.83 2.10
N SER A 347 -5.06 11.25 1.68
CA SER A 347 -4.86 12.60 1.14
C SER A 347 -4.03 12.63 -0.15
N ALA A 348 -2.99 11.79 -0.30
CA ALA A 348 -2.20 11.76 -1.52
C ALA A 348 -2.87 11.02 -2.68
N GLY A 349 -3.70 10.01 -2.36
CA GLY A 349 -4.43 9.23 -3.37
C GLY A 349 -4.13 7.75 -3.34
N ARG A 350 -5.14 6.94 -3.65
CA ARG A 350 -5.08 5.48 -3.57
C ARG A 350 -4.32 4.85 -4.73
N LEU A 351 -3.00 4.68 -4.59
CA LEU A 351 -2.15 3.88 -5.45
C LEU A 351 -2.01 2.42 -4.96
N HIS A 352 -2.89 2.02 -4.10
CA HIS A 352 -3.17 0.67 -3.64
C HIS A 352 -1.97 -0.08 -3.08
N GLY A 353 -1.29 0.52 -2.09
CA GLY A 353 -0.16 -0.07 -1.35
C GLY A 353 1.22 0.31 -1.89
N TYR A 354 1.37 0.48 -3.19
CA TYR A 354 2.66 0.81 -3.80
C TYR A 354 3.17 2.21 -3.44
N GLY A 355 2.28 3.15 -3.14
CA GLY A 355 2.64 4.51 -2.71
C GLY A 355 3.49 4.52 -1.44
N TYR A 356 3.25 3.59 -0.51
CA TYR A 356 3.99 3.49 0.76
C TYR A 356 5.43 3.04 0.55
N LEU A 357 5.64 1.98 -0.22
CA LEU A 357 6.99 1.53 -0.52
C LEU A 357 7.76 2.55 -1.36
N HIS A 358 7.07 3.24 -2.29
CA HIS A 358 7.65 4.34 -3.05
C HIS A 358 8.13 5.46 -2.12
N GLU A 359 7.30 5.88 -1.19
CA GLU A 359 7.68 6.93 -0.24
C GLU A 359 8.77 6.48 0.73
N ALA A 360 8.75 5.25 1.21
CA ALA A 360 9.83 4.69 2.02
C ALA A 360 11.18 4.80 1.28
N CYS A 361 11.21 4.46 -0.02
CA CYS A 361 12.42 4.63 -0.84
C CYS A 361 12.82 6.11 -0.98
N VAL A 362 11.86 7.00 -1.24
CA VAL A 362 12.08 8.46 -1.33
C VAL A 362 12.74 8.99 -0.06
N GLN A 363 12.26 8.57 1.11
CA GLN A 363 12.80 9.02 2.40
C GLN A 363 14.22 8.50 2.63
N LEU A 364 14.48 7.21 2.37
CA LEU A 364 15.81 6.63 2.55
C LEU A 364 16.84 7.17 1.54
N TRP A 365 16.43 7.60 0.34
CA TRP A 365 17.33 8.28 -0.59
C TRP A 365 17.49 9.79 -0.35
N GLY A 366 16.78 10.36 0.63
CA GLY A 366 16.84 11.79 0.92
C GLY A 366 16.16 12.68 -0.13
N GLU A 367 15.20 12.11 -0.88
CA GLU A 367 14.51 12.77 -2.00
C GLU A 367 13.14 13.37 -1.61
N GLY A 368 12.80 13.37 -0.31
CA GLY A 368 11.50 13.81 0.21
C GLY A 368 11.20 15.31 0.08
N GLY A 369 12.21 16.15 -0.18
CA GLY A 369 12.03 17.60 -0.26
C GLY A 369 11.47 18.18 1.04
N GLU A 370 10.37 18.95 0.98
CA GLU A 370 9.74 19.56 2.17
C GLU A 370 9.18 18.53 3.17
N ARG A 371 8.91 17.29 2.72
CA ARG A 371 8.42 16.19 3.57
C ARG A 371 9.53 15.24 4.00
N GLN A 372 10.80 15.54 3.72
CA GLN A 372 11.92 14.72 4.15
C GLN A 372 11.97 14.64 5.67
N VAL A 373 12.02 13.43 6.21
CA VAL A 373 12.24 13.15 7.62
C VAL A 373 13.66 13.60 7.99
N LYS A 374 13.80 14.23 9.15
CA LYS A 374 15.09 14.68 9.68
C LYS A 374 15.90 13.50 10.20
N GLY A 375 17.23 13.70 10.30
CA GLY A 375 18.11 12.73 10.95
C GLY A 375 18.71 11.69 10.02
N ASP A 376 18.54 11.85 8.69
CA ASP A 376 19.14 10.95 7.69
C ASP A 376 18.66 9.48 7.87
N PRO A 377 17.37 9.16 7.61
CA PRO A 377 16.78 7.88 7.91
C PRO A 377 17.50 6.72 7.20
N GLU A 378 17.70 5.61 7.91
CA GLU A 378 18.39 4.41 7.42
C GLU A 378 17.47 3.20 7.31
N VAL A 379 16.38 3.17 8.09
CA VAL A 379 15.47 2.03 8.16
C VAL A 379 14.02 2.48 7.94
N ALA A 380 13.34 1.89 6.99
CA ALA A 380 11.93 2.16 6.74
C ALA A 380 11.12 0.87 6.64
N VAL A 381 9.91 0.87 7.20
CA VAL A 381 8.94 -0.19 7.01
C VAL A 381 7.81 0.29 6.09
N ALA A 382 7.50 -0.51 5.07
CA ALA A 382 6.31 -0.34 4.24
C ALA A 382 5.37 -1.52 4.46
N ALA A 383 4.13 -1.24 4.83
CA ALA A 383 3.13 -2.25 5.14
C ALA A 383 1.82 -1.98 4.41
N ALA A 384 1.27 -3.00 3.78
CA ALA A 384 0.02 -2.90 3.03
C ALA A 384 -0.85 -4.13 3.22
N GLY A 385 -2.14 -3.94 3.04
CA GLY A 385 -3.16 -4.93 3.28
C GLY A 385 -4.01 -4.59 4.47
N GLY A 386 -5.03 -5.39 4.66
CA GLY A 386 -6.02 -5.33 5.73
C GLY A 386 -6.98 -6.48 5.53
N GLY A 387 -7.72 -6.87 6.57
CA GLY A 387 -8.58 -8.05 6.50
C GLY A 387 -7.76 -9.35 6.40
N PRO A 388 -8.07 -10.24 5.42
CA PRO A 388 -7.47 -11.57 5.35
C PRO A 388 -6.03 -11.59 4.82
N LEU A 389 -5.54 -10.50 4.26
CA LEU A 389 -4.23 -10.42 3.61
C LEU A 389 -3.39 -9.30 4.18
N GLY A 390 -2.13 -9.57 4.48
CA GLY A 390 -1.16 -8.57 4.91
C GLY A 390 0.22 -8.88 4.37
N GLY A 391 0.93 -7.81 3.96
CA GLY A 391 2.32 -7.90 3.52
C GLY A 391 3.11 -6.66 3.93
N CYS A 392 4.34 -6.85 4.36
CA CYS A 392 5.22 -5.75 4.75
C CYS A 392 6.67 -6.05 4.36
N LEU A 393 7.43 -4.99 4.15
CA LEU A 393 8.85 -5.03 3.87
C LEU A 393 9.57 -4.07 4.81
N LEU A 394 10.68 -4.52 5.36
CA LEU A 394 11.67 -3.69 6.02
C LEU A 394 12.81 -3.46 5.03
N ILE A 395 13.09 -2.21 4.73
CA ILE A 395 14.16 -1.82 3.81
C ILE A 395 15.18 -0.94 4.53
N THR A 396 16.44 -1.10 4.18
CA THR A 396 17.55 -0.37 4.79
C THR A 396 18.41 0.30 3.73
N ARG A 397 18.92 1.46 4.08
CA ARG A 397 20.01 2.09 3.37
C ARG A 397 21.31 1.41 3.83
N SER A 398 22.00 0.73 2.93
CA SER A 398 23.26 -0.02 3.20
C SER A 398 24.46 0.90 3.29
#